data_a76972e45ff09b9f691c6b8f28589a8f
#
_entry.id   a76972e45ff09b9f691c6b8f28589a8f
#
_cell.length_a   1.000
_cell.length_b   1.000
_cell.length_c   1.000
_cell.angle_alpha   90.00
_cell.angle_beta   90.00
_cell.angle_gamma   90.00
#
_symmetry.space_group_name_H-M   'P 1'
#
loop_
_entity.id
_entity.type
_entity.pdbx_description
1 polymer ?
#
loop_
_entity_poly.entity_id
_entity_poly.type
_entity_poly.pdbx_seq_one_letter_code
_entity_poly.pdbx_strand_id
1 'polypeptide(L)'
;MSIQRVSSKWTKTVVLQRSRTVNEYIPVTRQYDRQTLERMTELFELNYIKPDHGTYGNGVMRVKTVHTFSEPPTSDHSNAEEDITAESPLAESSSQDLETSSHQVTTYELQYGTKQEFYPTLDELHQALEERIQGHLYLIQQGIPLLKHEDLPFDLRVLTQKNLKNNWETTGILGRIAAPGKIITNIHGGGRLATFEELVLPHLQATGLQKLRSELYRLGIHTAVQLQKSFPRLKEIGIDIALDETGRPWILEVNTLPGIYAFGLLPDKEAYRRIKRYAIAYGRLPSKKKKTSRNAAKPQASSSKVKSRAR
;
A
#
# COMPACT_ATOMS: atom_id res chain seq x y z
N MET A 1 -13.85 -22.20 17.05
CA MET A 1 -13.56 -20.78 17.33
C MET A 1 -13.41 -20.02 16.02
N SER A 2 -14.01 -18.82 15.89
CA SER A 2 -13.87 -17.99 14.69
C SER A 2 -12.45 -17.41 14.56
N ILE A 3 -12.01 -17.22 13.30
CA ILE A 3 -10.73 -16.56 12.99
C ILE A 3 -10.85 -15.09 13.38
N GLN A 4 -9.86 -14.57 14.10
CA GLN A 4 -9.83 -13.17 14.52
C GLN A 4 -9.51 -12.26 13.34
N ARG A 5 -10.17 -11.10 13.30
CA ARG A 5 -9.97 -10.03 12.31
C ARG A 5 -9.73 -8.71 13.04
N VAL A 6 -8.85 -7.91 12.51
CA VAL A 6 -8.51 -6.58 13.06
C VAL A 6 -8.64 -5.57 11.93
N SER A 7 -9.64 -4.71 12.02
CA SER A 7 -9.93 -3.70 10.98
C SER A 7 -9.06 -2.46 11.12
N SER A 8 -8.85 -1.96 12.36
CA SER A 8 -8.06 -0.75 12.62
C SER A 8 -6.61 -0.91 12.14
N LYS A 9 -6.18 0.01 11.27
CA LYS A 9 -4.79 0.12 10.82
C LYS A 9 -3.89 0.59 11.94
N TRP A 10 -4.35 1.59 12.72
CA TRP A 10 -3.61 2.13 13.85
C TRP A 10 -3.29 1.07 14.91
N THR A 11 -4.30 0.32 15.33
CA THR A 11 -4.11 -0.75 16.31
C THR A 11 -3.06 -1.77 15.86
N LYS A 12 -3.08 -2.17 14.58
CA LYS A 12 -2.05 -3.07 14.03
C LYS A 12 -0.67 -2.43 14.01
N THR A 13 -0.58 -1.16 13.58
CA THR A 13 0.68 -0.41 13.51
C THR A 13 1.33 -0.31 14.90
N VAL A 14 0.57 0.09 15.92
CA VAL A 14 1.08 0.19 17.31
C VAL A 14 1.60 -1.15 17.83
N VAL A 15 0.91 -2.26 17.53
CA VAL A 15 1.38 -3.59 17.93
C VAL A 15 2.68 -3.98 17.21
N LEU A 16 2.78 -3.65 15.92
CA LEU A 16 3.97 -3.97 15.12
C LEU A 16 5.19 -3.13 15.53
N GLN A 17 4.99 -1.86 15.87
CA GLN A 17 6.04 -0.96 16.34
C GLN A 17 6.71 -1.42 17.64
N ARG A 18 6.07 -2.27 18.44
CA ARG A 18 6.67 -2.89 19.63
C ARG A 18 7.74 -3.93 19.31
N SER A 19 7.85 -4.37 18.06
CA SER A 19 8.90 -5.30 17.62
C SER A 19 10.04 -4.51 16.98
N ARG A 20 11.22 -4.50 17.58
CA ARG A 20 12.41 -3.85 17.01
C ARG A 20 12.66 -4.28 15.56
N THR A 21 12.61 -5.59 15.29
CA THR A 21 12.86 -6.15 13.95
C THR A 21 11.82 -5.72 12.91
N VAL A 22 10.52 -5.59 13.29
CA VAL A 22 9.46 -5.23 12.34
C VAL A 22 9.35 -3.71 12.19
N ASN A 23 9.62 -2.96 13.27
CA ASN A 23 9.51 -1.51 13.29
C ASN A 23 10.41 -0.81 12.26
N GLU A 24 11.58 -1.41 11.96
CA GLU A 24 12.52 -0.89 10.96
C GLU A 24 11.95 -0.87 9.53
N TYR A 25 10.89 -1.65 9.29
CA TYR A 25 10.20 -1.72 8.00
C TYR A 25 8.90 -0.90 7.94
N ILE A 26 8.54 -0.19 9.02
CA ILE A 26 7.29 0.58 9.07
C ILE A 26 7.59 2.05 8.78
N PRO A 27 7.02 2.65 7.73
CA PRO A 27 7.12 4.09 7.51
C PRO A 27 6.59 4.86 8.72
N VAL A 28 7.13 6.04 8.98
CA VAL A 28 6.62 6.89 10.06
C VAL A 28 5.11 7.06 9.89
N THR A 29 4.36 6.65 10.91
CA THR A 29 2.90 6.65 10.88
C THR A 29 2.37 7.25 12.18
N ARG A 30 1.41 8.16 12.09
CA ARG A 30 0.77 8.85 13.21
C ARG A 30 -0.75 8.88 13.00
N GLN A 31 -1.51 9.16 14.06
CA GLN A 31 -2.89 9.57 13.91
C GLN A 31 -2.91 10.97 13.29
N TYR A 32 -3.88 11.21 12.43
CA TYR A 32 -4.01 12.49 11.73
C TYR A 32 -4.66 13.53 12.66
N ASP A 33 -4.03 14.65 12.75
CA ASP A 33 -4.53 15.93 13.26
C ASP A 33 -3.74 17.09 12.63
N ARG A 34 -4.15 18.33 12.88
CA ARG A 34 -3.50 19.53 12.31
C ARG A 34 -2.00 19.61 12.64
N GLN A 35 -1.64 19.35 13.91
CA GLN A 35 -0.24 19.42 14.36
C GLN A 35 0.60 18.31 13.75
N THR A 36 0.04 17.11 13.63
CA THR A 36 0.71 15.98 13.00
C THR A 36 0.87 16.19 11.50
N LEU A 37 -0.13 16.80 10.82
CA LEU A 37 -0.02 17.16 9.40
C LEU A 37 1.19 18.08 9.18
N GLU A 38 1.30 19.16 9.97
CA GLU A 38 2.42 20.11 9.90
C GLU A 38 3.77 19.42 10.03
N ARG A 39 3.97 18.67 11.12
CA ARG A 39 5.22 17.94 11.35
C ARG A 39 5.58 16.94 10.26
N MET A 40 4.57 16.24 9.74
CA MET A 40 4.80 15.22 8.71
C MET A 40 5.12 15.84 7.35
N THR A 41 4.52 16.99 7.00
CA THR A 41 4.84 17.71 5.76
C THR A 41 6.19 18.43 5.82
N GLU A 42 6.66 18.83 7.01
CA GLU A 42 8.02 19.35 7.22
C GLU A 42 9.08 18.25 7.08
N LEU A 43 8.80 17.04 7.58
CA LEU A 43 9.76 15.94 7.59
C LEU A 43 9.81 15.16 6.28
N PHE A 44 8.71 15.11 5.54
CA PHE A 44 8.56 14.25 4.36
C PHE A 44 7.81 14.98 3.26
N GLU A 45 8.42 15.09 2.08
CA GLU A 45 7.76 15.68 0.90
C GLU A 45 6.50 14.92 0.49
N LEU A 46 6.45 13.61 0.76
CA LEU A 46 5.36 12.74 0.37
C LEU A 46 4.70 12.11 1.60
N ASN A 47 3.38 12.29 1.72
CA ASN A 47 2.58 11.73 2.80
C ASN A 47 1.28 11.11 2.27
N TYR A 48 0.81 10.05 2.95
CA TYR A 48 -0.47 9.43 2.66
C TYR A 48 -1.42 9.59 3.86
N ILE A 49 -2.60 10.13 3.61
CA ILE A 49 -3.69 10.26 4.57
C ILE A 49 -4.65 9.09 4.33
N LYS A 50 -4.83 8.22 5.34
CA LYS A 50 -5.54 6.93 5.19
C LYS A 50 -6.59 6.76 6.28
N PRO A 51 -7.84 6.32 5.97
CA PRO A 51 -8.81 6.02 7.00
C PRO A 51 -8.31 4.86 7.89
N ASP A 52 -8.48 4.95 9.19
CA ASP A 52 -8.11 3.87 10.12
C ASP A 52 -8.86 2.58 9.80
N HIS A 53 -10.14 2.70 9.51
CA HIS A 53 -10.99 1.61 9.04
C HIS A 53 -11.29 1.79 7.55
N GLY A 54 -11.24 0.72 6.79
CA GLY A 54 -11.53 0.74 5.36
C GLY A 54 -10.74 -0.30 4.59
N THR A 55 -11.19 -0.57 3.38
CA THR A 55 -10.60 -1.58 2.47
C THR A 55 -10.49 -0.99 1.06
N TYR A 56 -9.71 -1.63 0.23
CA TYR A 56 -9.57 -1.32 -1.21
C TYR A 56 -9.04 0.07 -1.54
N GLY A 57 -8.36 0.74 -0.60
CA GLY A 57 -7.80 2.08 -0.82
C GLY A 57 -8.83 3.20 -0.87
N ASN A 58 -10.09 2.93 -0.53
CA ASN A 58 -11.12 3.96 -0.43
C ASN A 58 -10.74 4.98 0.65
N GLY A 59 -10.89 6.27 0.34
CA GLY A 59 -10.56 7.35 1.26
C GLY A 59 -9.06 7.65 1.42
N VAL A 60 -8.18 6.97 0.67
CA VAL A 60 -6.74 7.26 0.68
C VAL A 60 -6.48 8.52 -0.14
N MET A 61 -5.77 9.46 0.45
CA MET A 61 -5.33 10.72 -0.16
C MET A 61 -3.80 10.80 -0.11
N ARG A 62 -3.19 11.43 -1.09
CA ARG A 62 -1.75 11.70 -1.15
C ARG A 62 -1.52 13.19 -1.03
N VAL A 63 -0.65 13.59 -0.13
CA VAL A 63 -0.17 14.96 0.02
C VAL A 63 1.29 15.00 -0.40
N LYS A 64 1.63 15.91 -1.30
CA LYS A 64 3.00 16.22 -1.69
C LYS A 64 3.31 17.67 -1.39
N THR A 65 4.38 17.94 -0.64
CA THR A 65 4.93 19.26 -0.42
C THR A 65 5.78 19.63 -1.64
N VAL A 66 5.54 20.79 -2.22
CA VAL A 66 6.25 21.30 -3.40
C VAL A 66 6.92 22.61 -3.04
N HIS A 67 8.24 22.66 -3.22
CA HIS A 67 9.04 23.86 -3.01
C HIS A 67 9.40 24.44 -4.37
N THR A 68 9.01 25.70 -4.62
CA THR A 68 9.39 26.46 -5.80
C THR A 68 10.21 27.66 -5.37
N PHE A 69 11.23 28.00 -6.17
CA PHE A 69 11.98 29.23 -5.99
C PHE A 69 11.43 30.27 -6.97
N SER A 70 10.92 31.39 -6.45
CA SER A 70 10.56 32.51 -7.30
C SER A 70 11.83 33.28 -7.64
N GLU A 71 12.13 33.42 -8.93
CA GLU A 71 13.11 34.42 -9.37
C GLU A 71 12.55 35.82 -9.04
N PRO A 72 13.39 36.76 -8.59
CA PRO A 72 12.95 38.13 -8.39
C PRO A 72 12.42 38.69 -9.73
N PRO A 73 11.39 39.52 -9.72
CA PRO A 73 10.88 40.13 -10.94
C PRO A 73 12.02 40.90 -11.62
N THR A 74 12.40 40.49 -12.82
CA THR A 74 13.30 41.27 -13.67
C THR A 74 12.61 42.60 -13.91
N SER A 75 13.16 43.67 -13.37
CA SER A 75 12.69 45.01 -13.66
C SER A 75 12.95 45.26 -15.16
N ASP A 76 11.88 45.28 -15.92
CA ASP A 76 11.89 45.79 -17.30
C ASP A 76 12.34 47.25 -17.27
N HIS A 77 13.64 47.45 -17.53
CA HIS A 77 14.09 48.73 -17.95
C HIS A 77 13.72 48.90 -19.43
N SER A 78 12.53 49.45 -19.67
CA SER A 78 12.16 49.98 -20.94
C SER A 78 13.13 51.07 -21.34
N ASN A 79 13.74 50.89 -22.52
CA ASN A 79 14.60 51.80 -23.21
C ASN A 79 14.08 53.25 -23.17
N ALA A 80 14.87 54.13 -22.56
CA ALA A 80 14.88 55.53 -22.93
C ALA A 80 16.29 55.82 -23.45
N GLU A 81 16.40 55.95 -24.77
CA GLU A 81 17.53 56.55 -25.43
C GLU A 81 17.60 58.03 -25.00
N GLU A 82 18.67 58.43 -24.32
CA GLU A 82 19.11 59.84 -24.31
C GLU A 82 20.60 59.94 -24.38
N ASP A 83 21.00 60.91 -25.13
CA ASP A 83 22.19 61.21 -25.86
C ASP A 83 23.40 61.64 -24.98
N ILE A 84 24.56 61.56 -25.55
CA ILE A 84 25.91 61.72 -25.10
C ILE A 84 26.22 63.11 -24.55
N THR A 85 27.03 63.25 -23.46
CA THR A 85 28.29 64.01 -23.42
C THR A 85 29.05 63.84 -22.10
N ALA A 86 30.31 63.52 -22.26
CA ALA A 86 31.57 63.71 -21.54
C ALA A 86 31.63 64.16 -20.06
N GLU A 87 32.61 63.51 -19.42
CA GLU A 87 33.61 63.89 -18.39
C GLU A 87 33.46 63.21 -17.04
N SER A 88 34.49 62.38 -16.75
CA SER A 88 34.80 61.77 -15.45
C SER A 88 35.17 62.80 -14.37
N PRO A 89 35.02 62.49 -13.04
CA PRO A 89 36.11 61.82 -12.36
C PRO A 89 35.71 60.75 -11.33
N LEU A 90 36.64 59.89 -11.07
CA LEU A 90 36.83 58.89 -10.05
C LEU A 90 36.00 59.08 -8.75
N ALA A 91 35.13 58.12 -8.44
CA ALA A 91 34.58 57.87 -7.11
C ALA A 91 34.56 56.35 -6.87
N GLU A 92 35.13 55.92 -5.79
CA GLU A 92 35.28 54.57 -5.32
C GLU A 92 33.92 53.86 -5.23
N SER A 93 33.75 52.76 -5.97
CA SER A 93 32.59 51.91 -5.89
C SER A 93 32.68 50.98 -4.68
N SER A 94 31.98 51.31 -3.61
CA SER A 94 31.57 50.31 -2.63
C SER A 94 30.57 49.36 -3.30
N SER A 95 31.04 48.18 -3.63
CA SER A 95 30.21 47.04 -4.07
C SER A 95 29.31 46.66 -2.90
N GLN A 96 28.09 47.16 -2.90
CA GLN A 96 27.02 46.53 -2.12
C GLN A 96 26.62 45.25 -2.85
N ASP A 97 26.98 44.11 -2.26
CA ASP A 97 26.48 42.82 -2.63
C ASP A 97 24.95 42.85 -2.45
N LEU A 98 24.23 43.00 -3.56
CA LEU A 98 22.80 42.73 -3.63
C LEU A 98 22.60 41.24 -3.49
N GLU A 99 22.47 40.77 -2.23
CA GLU A 99 21.95 39.44 -1.96
C GLU A 99 20.57 39.32 -2.59
N THR A 100 20.51 38.70 -3.75
CA THR A 100 19.27 38.29 -4.43
C THR A 100 18.65 37.17 -3.59
N SER A 101 17.83 37.53 -2.61
CA SER A 101 17.08 36.56 -1.82
C SER A 101 15.98 35.94 -2.69
N SER A 102 16.27 34.77 -3.24
CA SER A 102 15.24 33.93 -3.83
C SER A 102 14.26 33.49 -2.73
N HIS A 103 13.01 33.89 -2.83
CA HIS A 103 11.99 33.47 -1.88
C HIS A 103 11.52 32.06 -2.22
N GLN A 104 11.75 31.11 -1.29
CA GLN A 104 11.19 29.78 -1.38
C GLN A 104 9.68 29.83 -1.07
N VAL A 105 8.86 29.46 -2.05
CA VAL A 105 7.40 29.31 -1.90
C VAL A 105 7.10 27.85 -1.73
N THR A 106 6.39 27.51 -0.64
CA THR A 106 5.95 26.14 -0.36
C THR A 106 4.46 26.04 -0.68
N THR A 107 4.08 25.07 -1.50
CA THR A 107 2.70 24.72 -1.84
C THR A 107 2.45 23.24 -1.59
N TYR A 108 1.20 22.84 -1.56
CA TYR A 108 0.79 21.48 -1.27
C TYR A 108 -0.10 20.93 -2.38
N GLU A 109 0.30 19.78 -2.94
CA GLU A 109 -0.51 19.01 -3.87
C GLU A 109 -1.29 17.94 -3.10
N LEU A 110 -2.61 17.95 -3.20
CA LEU A 110 -3.50 16.90 -2.70
C LEU A 110 -4.04 16.08 -3.86
N GLN A 111 -3.78 14.77 -3.85
CA GLN A 111 -4.35 13.86 -4.82
C GLN A 111 -5.33 12.88 -4.15
N TYR A 112 -6.53 12.80 -4.69
CA TYR A 112 -7.57 11.86 -4.32
C TYR A 112 -8.14 11.15 -5.55
N GLY A 113 -7.94 9.85 -5.64
CA GLY A 113 -8.26 9.10 -6.86
C GLY A 113 -7.40 9.57 -8.04
N THR A 114 -8.00 10.23 -9.03
CA THR A 114 -7.32 10.85 -10.18
C THR A 114 -7.35 12.37 -10.14
N LYS A 115 -8.04 12.97 -9.16
CA LYS A 115 -8.11 14.44 -9.01
C LYS A 115 -6.88 14.94 -8.29
N GLN A 116 -6.33 16.04 -8.76
CA GLN A 116 -5.24 16.79 -8.13
C GLN A 116 -5.71 18.20 -7.85
N GLU A 117 -5.41 18.70 -6.67
CA GLU A 117 -5.76 20.03 -6.18
C GLU A 117 -4.51 20.63 -5.53
N PHE A 118 -4.33 21.94 -5.63
CA PHE A 118 -3.16 22.63 -5.10
C PHE A 118 -3.59 23.67 -4.06
N TYR A 119 -2.87 23.73 -2.97
CA TYR A 119 -3.14 24.61 -1.85
C TYR A 119 -1.89 25.45 -1.53
N PRO A 120 -1.99 26.79 -1.50
CA PRO A 120 -0.87 27.67 -1.21
C PRO A 120 -0.44 27.62 0.26
N THR A 121 -1.36 27.22 1.17
CA THR A 121 -1.09 27.17 2.61
C THR A 121 -1.46 25.84 3.22
N LEU A 122 -0.81 25.51 4.34
CA LEU A 122 -1.12 24.30 5.10
C LEU A 122 -2.52 24.32 5.71
N ASP A 123 -3.02 25.52 6.05
CA ASP A 123 -4.35 25.68 6.64
C ASP A 123 -5.45 25.41 5.62
N GLU A 124 -5.30 25.86 4.39
CA GLU A 124 -6.23 25.54 3.28
C GLU A 124 -6.20 24.05 2.95
N LEU A 125 -5.00 23.42 2.91
CA LEU A 125 -4.87 21.98 2.76
C LEU A 125 -5.59 21.25 3.91
N HIS A 126 -5.38 21.67 5.16
CA HIS A 126 -6.00 21.05 6.33
C HIS A 126 -7.53 21.15 6.25
N GLN A 127 -8.08 22.32 5.94
CA GLN A 127 -9.52 22.50 5.74
C GLN A 127 -10.07 21.54 4.67
N ALA A 128 -9.41 21.44 3.53
CA ALA A 128 -9.81 20.55 2.45
C ALA A 128 -9.73 19.05 2.85
N LEU A 129 -8.78 18.68 3.71
CA LEU A 129 -8.70 17.33 4.26
C LEU A 129 -9.84 17.07 5.25
N GLU A 130 -10.14 17.98 6.18
CA GLU A 130 -11.23 17.86 7.15
C GLU A 130 -12.60 17.67 6.48
N GLU A 131 -12.87 18.42 5.40
CA GLU A 131 -14.09 18.26 4.60
C GLU A 131 -14.25 16.83 4.04
N ARG A 132 -13.14 16.14 3.74
CA ARG A 132 -13.13 14.77 3.23
C ARG A 132 -13.11 13.71 4.33
N ILE A 133 -12.48 14.01 5.44
CA ILE A 133 -12.34 13.15 6.62
C ILE A 133 -13.66 13.04 7.39
N GLN A 134 -14.43 14.15 7.46
CA GLN A 134 -15.76 14.19 8.09
C GLN A 134 -15.80 13.62 9.51
N GLY A 135 -14.78 13.89 10.32
CA GLY A 135 -14.68 13.42 11.69
C GLY A 135 -14.34 11.92 11.85
N HIS A 136 -14.07 11.20 10.78
CA HIS A 136 -13.58 9.83 10.86
C HIS A 136 -12.13 9.78 11.31
N LEU A 137 -11.73 8.68 11.96
CA LEU A 137 -10.34 8.48 12.34
C LEU A 137 -9.48 8.19 11.10
N TYR A 138 -8.45 9.00 10.91
CA TYR A 138 -7.47 8.86 9.85
C TYR A 138 -6.05 8.76 10.40
N LEU A 139 -5.16 8.24 9.59
CA LEU A 139 -3.72 8.17 9.83
C LEU A 139 -3.00 9.01 8.78
N ILE A 140 -1.89 9.59 9.17
CA ILE A 140 -0.89 10.14 8.26
C ILE A 140 0.34 9.24 8.28
N GLN A 141 0.82 8.86 7.11
CA GLN A 141 1.96 7.97 6.93
C GLN A 141 2.93 8.55 5.92
N GLN A 142 4.22 8.50 6.26
CA GLN A 142 5.31 8.81 5.32
C GLN A 142 5.11 8.06 4.01
N GLY A 143 5.15 8.78 2.90
CA GLY A 143 5.13 8.21 1.57
C GLY A 143 6.49 7.62 1.21
N ILE A 144 6.47 6.44 0.60
CA ILE A 144 7.67 5.80 0.07
C ILE A 144 7.66 5.95 -1.45
N PRO A 145 8.69 6.55 -2.06
CA PRO A 145 8.89 6.51 -3.50
C PRO A 145 8.98 5.05 -3.95
N LEU A 146 7.99 4.60 -4.72
CA LEU A 146 7.90 3.20 -5.13
C LEU A 146 8.78 2.93 -6.35
N LEU A 147 9.41 1.76 -6.40
CA LEU A 147 9.90 1.20 -7.65
C LEU A 147 8.76 1.12 -8.67
N LYS A 148 9.12 1.27 -9.95
CA LYS A 148 8.18 1.29 -11.06
C LYS A 148 8.45 0.13 -12.02
N HIS A 149 7.41 -0.38 -12.62
CA HIS A 149 7.45 -1.30 -13.73
C HIS A 149 6.71 -0.66 -14.91
N GLU A 150 7.41 -0.45 -16.03
CA GLU A 150 6.86 0.30 -17.19
C GLU A 150 6.28 1.68 -16.76
N ASP A 151 7.05 2.45 -15.98
CA ASP A 151 6.68 3.75 -15.39
C ASP A 151 5.50 3.77 -14.41
N LEU A 152 4.89 2.63 -14.16
CA LEU A 152 3.80 2.49 -13.19
C LEU A 152 4.31 1.98 -11.83
N PRO A 153 3.93 2.62 -10.72
CA PRO A 153 4.34 2.15 -9.40
C PRO A 153 3.73 0.79 -9.09
N PHE A 154 4.47 -0.04 -8.37
CA PHE A 154 4.00 -1.33 -7.91
C PHE A 154 4.26 -1.55 -6.43
N ASP A 155 3.53 -2.48 -5.85
CA ASP A 155 3.80 -3.04 -4.53
C ASP A 155 3.74 -4.57 -4.55
N LEU A 156 4.15 -5.17 -3.44
CA LEU A 156 4.14 -6.61 -3.24
C LEU A 156 3.11 -6.99 -2.17
N ARG A 157 2.29 -8.00 -2.43
CA ARG A 157 1.45 -8.67 -1.44
C ARG A 157 2.16 -9.93 -0.95
N VAL A 158 2.58 -9.93 0.31
CA VAL A 158 3.15 -11.10 1.00
C VAL A 158 2.07 -11.77 1.82
N LEU A 159 1.78 -13.04 1.54
CA LEU A 159 0.80 -13.84 2.26
C LEU A 159 1.49 -14.76 3.26
N THR A 160 1.11 -14.65 4.53
CA THR A 160 1.63 -15.49 5.62
C THR A 160 0.46 -16.16 6.34
N GLN A 161 0.53 -17.48 6.52
CA GLN A 161 -0.57 -18.30 7.02
C GLN A 161 -0.09 -19.30 8.08
N LYS A 162 -1.01 -19.78 8.92
CA LYS A 162 -0.77 -20.98 9.74
C LYS A 162 -0.79 -22.21 8.85
N ASN A 163 0.29 -22.97 8.89
CA ASN A 163 0.41 -24.26 8.21
C ASN A 163 -0.31 -25.39 9.00
N LEU A 164 -0.24 -26.61 8.48
CA LEU A 164 -0.91 -27.78 9.10
C LEU A 164 -0.38 -28.13 10.52
N LYS A 165 0.85 -27.68 10.85
CA LYS A 165 1.47 -27.83 12.16
C LYS A 165 1.19 -26.62 13.08
N ASN A 166 0.30 -25.70 12.66
CA ASN A 166 -0.01 -24.44 13.35
C ASN A 166 1.20 -23.50 13.52
N ASN A 167 2.24 -23.64 12.70
CA ASN A 167 3.35 -22.69 12.60
C ASN A 167 3.05 -21.63 11.55
N TRP A 168 3.61 -20.42 11.70
CA TRP A 168 3.55 -19.39 10.67
C TRP A 168 4.47 -19.72 9.50
N GLU A 169 3.96 -19.55 8.28
CA GLU A 169 4.65 -19.80 7.04
C GLU A 169 4.24 -18.75 6.00
N THR A 170 5.22 -18.12 5.36
CA THR A 170 4.95 -17.26 4.21
C THR A 170 4.70 -18.16 3.00
N THR A 171 3.49 -18.09 2.46
CA THR A 171 2.98 -19.05 1.48
C THR A 171 2.96 -18.51 0.05
N GLY A 172 3.13 -17.19 -0.13
CA GLY A 172 3.19 -16.60 -1.46
C GLY A 172 3.55 -15.13 -1.45
N ILE A 173 4.14 -14.68 -2.55
CA ILE A 173 4.36 -13.28 -2.88
C ILE A 173 3.76 -13.04 -4.26
N LEU A 174 3.05 -11.93 -4.44
CA LEU A 174 2.58 -11.43 -5.73
C LEU A 174 2.79 -9.93 -5.84
N GLY A 175 2.93 -9.45 -7.05
CA GLY A 175 3.01 -8.05 -7.37
C GLY A 175 1.67 -7.46 -7.80
N ARG A 176 1.48 -6.17 -7.52
CA ARG A 176 0.34 -5.38 -7.97
C ARG A 176 0.85 -4.08 -8.56
N ILE A 177 0.56 -3.86 -9.84
CA ILE A 177 0.96 -2.65 -10.57
C ILE A 177 -0.23 -1.71 -10.57
N ALA A 178 -0.01 -0.44 -10.25
CA ALA A 178 -1.06 0.57 -10.26
C ALA A 178 -1.65 0.79 -11.65
N ALA A 179 -2.92 1.14 -11.73
CA ALA A 179 -3.48 1.70 -12.96
C ALA A 179 -2.91 3.11 -13.22
N PRO A 180 -2.81 3.54 -14.48
CA PRO A 180 -2.32 4.88 -14.81
C PRO A 180 -3.05 5.99 -14.03
N GLY A 181 -2.29 6.93 -13.50
CA GLY A 181 -2.81 8.07 -12.73
C GLY A 181 -3.35 7.75 -11.33
N LYS A 182 -3.30 6.49 -10.88
CA LYS A 182 -3.74 6.09 -9.54
C LYS A 182 -2.60 6.11 -8.53
N ILE A 183 -2.90 6.53 -7.31
CA ILE A 183 -1.98 6.55 -6.16
C ILE A 183 -1.95 5.23 -5.38
N ILE A 184 -2.79 4.27 -5.75
CA ILE A 184 -2.91 2.96 -5.11
C ILE A 184 -2.73 1.84 -6.13
N THR A 185 -2.13 0.73 -5.70
CA THR A 185 -1.82 -0.45 -6.52
C THR A 185 -2.94 -1.50 -6.51
N ASN A 186 -4.11 -1.15 -6.05
CA ASN A 186 -5.21 -2.07 -5.76
C ASN A 186 -5.83 -2.62 -7.05
N ILE A 187 -6.05 -3.94 -7.14
CA ILE A 187 -6.66 -4.62 -8.30
C ILE A 187 -8.08 -4.11 -8.54
N HIS A 188 -8.85 -3.84 -7.48
CA HIS A 188 -10.20 -3.27 -7.60
C HIS A 188 -10.21 -1.86 -8.19
N GLY A 189 -9.09 -1.15 -8.14
CA GLY A 189 -8.89 0.15 -8.78
C GLY A 189 -8.40 0.07 -10.23
N GLY A 190 -8.37 -1.12 -10.84
CA GLY A 190 -7.88 -1.33 -12.20
C GLY A 190 -6.40 -1.76 -12.27
N GLY A 191 -5.77 -2.04 -11.13
CA GLY A 191 -4.40 -2.52 -11.09
C GLY A 191 -4.21 -3.90 -11.72
N ARG A 192 -3.00 -4.19 -12.19
CA ARG A 192 -2.60 -5.46 -12.83
C ARG A 192 -1.81 -6.33 -11.84
N LEU A 193 -1.99 -7.66 -11.92
CA LEU A 193 -1.16 -8.62 -11.20
C LEU A 193 0.09 -8.96 -12.01
N ALA A 194 1.19 -9.18 -11.28
CA ALA A 194 2.45 -9.64 -11.81
C ALA A 194 3.12 -10.64 -10.85
N THR A 195 4.09 -11.41 -11.37
CA THR A 195 4.92 -12.23 -10.50
C THR A 195 5.95 -11.39 -9.75
N PHE A 196 6.46 -11.90 -8.65
CA PHE A 196 7.54 -11.24 -7.91
C PHE A 196 8.79 -11.07 -8.80
N GLU A 197 9.12 -12.10 -9.57
CA GLU A 197 10.26 -12.11 -10.49
C GLU A 197 10.12 -11.05 -11.58
N GLU A 198 8.95 -10.97 -12.21
CA GLU A 198 8.66 -9.98 -13.26
C GLU A 198 8.93 -8.56 -12.81
N LEU A 199 8.55 -8.22 -11.55
CA LEU A 199 8.68 -6.86 -11.02
C LEU A 199 10.07 -6.54 -10.49
N VAL A 200 10.76 -7.53 -9.91
CA VAL A 200 11.99 -7.26 -9.15
C VAL A 200 13.26 -7.48 -9.99
N LEU A 201 13.27 -8.44 -10.93
CA LEU A 201 14.45 -8.72 -11.75
C LEU A 201 14.97 -7.50 -12.55
N PRO A 202 14.12 -6.60 -13.07
CA PRO A 202 14.62 -5.40 -13.75
C PRO A 202 15.42 -4.45 -12.86
N HIS A 203 15.23 -4.53 -11.54
CA HIS A 203 15.87 -3.63 -10.57
C HIS A 203 17.01 -4.29 -9.79
N LEU A 204 16.97 -5.61 -9.62
CA LEU A 204 17.94 -6.35 -8.84
C LEU A 204 18.50 -7.53 -9.65
N GLN A 205 19.81 -7.77 -9.52
CA GLN A 205 20.40 -8.99 -10.05
C GLN A 205 19.81 -10.24 -9.38
N ALA A 206 20.01 -11.43 -9.96
CA ALA A 206 19.46 -12.70 -9.46
C ALA A 206 19.81 -12.97 -7.98
N THR A 207 21.01 -12.62 -7.54
CA THR A 207 21.43 -12.76 -6.13
C THR A 207 20.66 -11.82 -5.21
N GLY A 208 20.40 -10.58 -5.64
CA GLY A 208 19.57 -9.60 -4.93
C GLY A 208 18.11 -10.06 -4.82
N LEU A 209 17.56 -10.61 -5.89
CA LEU A 209 16.22 -11.21 -5.92
C LEU A 209 16.06 -12.30 -4.85
N GLN A 210 17.02 -13.23 -4.74
CA GLN A 210 16.95 -14.32 -3.75
C GLN A 210 17.10 -13.80 -2.32
N LYS A 211 17.96 -12.80 -2.09
CA LYS A 211 18.11 -12.13 -0.79
C LYS A 211 16.80 -11.46 -0.37
N LEU A 212 16.22 -10.65 -1.26
CA LEU A 212 14.95 -9.97 -1.01
C LEU A 212 13.83 -10.97 -0.76
N ARG A 213 13.72 -12.03 -1.56
CA ARG A 213 12.73 -13.09 -1.31
C ARG A 213 12.86 -13.68 0.07
N SER A 214 14.06 -14.04 0.48
CA SER A 214 14.33 -14.62 1.80
C SER A 214 14.00 -13.64 2.92
N GLU A 215 14.28 -12.36 2.72
CA GLU A 215 13.94 -11.29 3.65
C GLU A 215 12.42 -11.13 3.80
N LEU A 216 11.68 -11.07 2.70
CA LEU A 216 10.21 -10.96 2.71
C LEU A 216 9.55 -12.17 3.37
N TYR A 217 10.10 -13.38 3.17
CA TYR A 217 9.62 -14.59 3.85
C TYR A 217 9.78 -14.49 5.37
N ARG A 218 10.94 -14.04 5.84
CA ARG A 218 11.20 -13.82 7.27
C ARG A 218 10.35 -12.70 7.83
N LEU A 219 10.27 -11.58 7.12
CA LEU A 219 9.46 -10.42 7.52
C LEU A 219 7.99 -10.80 7.68
N GLY A 220 7.45 -11.60 6.76
CA GLY A 220 6.09 -12.14 6.86
C GLY A 220 5.86 -12.90 8.16
N ILE A 221 6.77 -13.80 8.51
CA ILE A 221 6.68 -14.60 9.74
C ILE A 221 6.81 -13.70 10.98
N HIS A 222 7.81 -12.80 11.04
CA HIS A 222 8.01 -11.89 12.18
C HIS A 222 6.79 -11.00 12.42
N THR A 223 6.21 -10.45 11.35
CA THR A 223 4.99 -9.62 11.39
C THR A 223 3.81 -10.43 11.96
N ALA A 224 3.61 -11.66 11.48
CA ALA A 224 2.53 -12.53 11.94
C ALA A 224 2.69 -12.94 13.42
N VAL A 225 3.92 -13.29 13.84
CA VAL A 225 4.24 -13.62 15.23
C VAL A 225 3.99 -12.41 16.15
N GLN A 226 4.43 -11.23 15.75
CA GLN A 226 4.23 -10.03 16.54
C GLN A 226 2.75 -9.67 16.71
N LEU A 227 1.96 -9.72 15.63
CA LEU A 227 0.52 -9.49 15.71
C LEU A 227 -0.18 -10.55 16.56
N GLN A 228 0.25 -11.81 16.49
CA GLN A 228 -0.38 -12.90 17.26
C GLN A 228 -0.25 -12.72 18.77
N LYS A 229 0.76 -11.99 19.28
CA LYS A 229 0.88 -11.67 20.72
C LYS A 229 -0.33 -10.91 21.24
N SER A 230 -0.90 -10.00 20.43
CA SER A 230 -2.10 -9.22 20.79
C SER A 230 -3.38 -9.82 20.23
N PHE A 231 -3.29 -10.61 19.17
CA PHE A 231 -4.43 -11.17 18.43
C PHE A 231 -4.26 -12.70 18.27
N PRO A 232 -4.41 -13.49 19.35
CA PRO A 232 -3.99 -14.90 19.38
C PRO A 232 -4.74 -15.83 18.42
N ARG A 233 -5.94 -15.43 17.96
CA ARG A 233 -6.75 -16.24 17.03
C ARG A 233 -6.53 -15.90 15.56
N LEU A 234 -5.52 -15.08 15.21
CA LEU A 234 -5.10 -14.87 13.82
C LEU A 234 -4.64 -16.19 13.20
N LYS A 235 -4.98 -16.41 11.94
CA LYS A 235 -4.59 -17.59 11.15
C LYS A 235 -3.90 -17.21 9.84
N GLU A 236 -4.04 -15.99 9.41
CA GLU A 236 -3.46 -15.47 8.18
C GLU A 236 -3.31 -13.96 8.24
N ILE A 237 -2.32 -13.45 7.52
CA ILE A 237 -2.13 -12.04 7.25
C ILE A 237 -1.66 -11.86 5.80
N GLY A 238 -2.04 -10.75 5.20
CA GLY A 238 -1.48 -10.24 3.94
C GLY A 238 -0.81 -8.92 4.21
N ILE A 239 0.46 -8.81 3.85
CA ILE A 239 1.26 -7.63 4.06
C ILE A 239 1.42 -6.94 2.72
N ASP A 240 1.12 -5.65 2.65
CA ASP A 240 1.37 -4.80 1.49
C ASP A 240 2.73 -4.13 1.70
N ILE A 241 3.66 -4.40 0.79
CA ILE A 241 5.05 -3.99 0.89
C ILE A 241 5.42 -3.14 -0.30
N ALA A 242 5.90 -1.92 -0.04
CA ALA A 242 6.61 -1.10 -0.99
C ALA A 242 8.07 -1.54 -1.10
N LEU A 243 8.66 -1.41 -2.28
CA LEU A 243 10.11 -1.37 -2.45
C LEU A 243 10.48 0.07 -2.79
N ASP A 244 11.41 0.66 -2.05
CA ASP A 244 11.96 1.97 -2.40
C ASP A 244 13.01 1.84 -3.53
N GLU A 245 13.53 2.96 -3.99
CA GLU A 245 14.49 3.03 -5.09
C GLU A 245 15.78 2.21 -4.86
N THR A 246 16.10 1.90 -3.59
CA THR A 246 17.24 1.03 -3.23
C THR A 246 16.84 -0.45 -3.19
N GLY A 247 15.56 -0.77 -3.37
CA GLY A 247 15.00 -2.12 -3.24
C GLY A 247 14.71 -2.52 -1.78
N ARG A 248 14.80 -1.58 -0.83
CA ARG A 248 14.47 -1.84 0.58
C ARG A 248 12.96 -2.01 0.75
N PRO A 249 12.50 -3.05 1.46
CA PRO A 249 11.08 -3.25 1.72
C PRO A 249 10.53 -2.37 2.84
N TRP A 250 9.29 -1.88 2.67
CA TRP A 250 8.52 -1.10 3.63
C TRP A 250 7.11 -1.63 3.78
N ILE A 251 6.64 -1.84 5.00
CA ILE A 251 5.29 -2.32 5.30
C ILE A 251 4.30 -1.15 5.20
N LEU A 252 3.51 -1.10 4.15
CA LEU A 252 2.48 -0.08 3.95
C LEU A 252 1.21 -0.35 4.75
N GLU A 253 0.80 -1.63 4.80
CA GLU A 253 -0.40 -2.08 5.51
C GLU A 253 -0.34 -3.59 5.81
N VAL A 254 -1.00 -4.04 6.87
CA VAL A 254 -1.24 -5.45 7.15
C VAL A 254 -2.73 -5.75 7.21
N ASN A 255 -3.17 -6.72 6.41
CA ASN A 255 -4.56 -7.17 6.29
C ASN A 255 -4.73 -8.52 7.01
N THR A 256 -5.71 -8.62 7.92
CA THR A 256 -6.02 -9.87 8.63
C THR A 256 -7.13 -10.70 7.97
N LEU A 257 -7.61 -10.26 6.80
CA LEU A 257 -8.49 -11.01 5.89
C LEU A 257 -8.00 -10.81 4.45
N PRO A 258 -6.77 -11.27 4.11
CA PRO A 258 -6.19 -11.02 2.79
C PRO A 258 -6.94 -11.74 1.68
N GLY A 259 -7.03 -11.11 0.50
CA GLY A 259 -7.51 -11.77 -0.73
C GLY A 259 -6.54 -12.88 -1.15
N ILE A 260 -6.96 -14.14 -1.09
CA ILE A 260 -6.11 -15.28 -1.46
C ILE A 260 -6.32 -15.75 -2.91
N TYR A 261 -7.45 -15.38 -3.52
CA TYR A 261 -7.78 -15.82 -4.88
C TYR A 261 -6.86 -15.25 -5.95
N ALA A 262 -6.30 -14.07 -5.72
CA ALA A 262 -5.34 -13.43 -6.62
C ALA A 262 -4.11 -14.32 -6.92
N PHE A 263 -3.66 -15.09 -5.93
CA PHE A 263 -2.56 -16.06 -6.11
C PHE A 263 -2.92 -17.18 -7.10
N GLY A 264 -4.20 -17.48 -7.29
CA GLY A 264 -4.66 -18.46 -8.27
C GLY A 264 -4.59 -17.99 -9.73
N LEU A 265 -4.42 -16.69 -9.94
CA LEU A 265 -4.26 -16.11 -11.28
C LEU A 265 -2.81 -16.16 -11.76
N LEU A 266 -1.84 -16.30 -10.82
CA LEU A 266 -0.42 -16.44 -11.15
C LEU A 266 -0.10 -17.82 -11.75
N PRO A 267 1.04 -17.96 -12.46
CA PRO A 267 1.49 -19.23 -13.06
C PRO A 267 1.70 -20.34 -12.01
N ASP A 268 2.24 -20.03 -10.82
CA ASP A 268 2.51 -21.01 -9.76
C ASP A 268 1.22 -21.55 -9.13
N LYS A 269 0.71 -22.62 -9.72
CA LYS A 269 -0.50 -23.31 -9.21
C LYS A 269 -0.23 -24.16 -7.98
N GLU A 270 1.01 -24.52 -7.70
CA GLU A 270 1.38 -25.29 -6.51
C GLU A 270 1.30 -24.42 -5.26
N ALA A 271 1.87 -23.21 -5.29
CA ALA A 271 1.72 -22.24 -4.20
C ALA A 271 0.23 -21.98 -3.90
N TYR A 272 -0.61 -21.81 -4.93
CA TYR A 272 -2.04 -21.59 -4.71
C TYR A 272 -2.75 -22.82 -4.12
N ARG A 273 -2.38 -24.05 -4.51
CA ARG A 273 -2.92 -25.28 -3.88
C ARG A 273 -2.54 -25.34 -2.40
N ARG A 274 -1.29 -25.00 -2.04
CA ARG A 274 -0.80 -24.92 -0.66
C ARG A 274 -1.59 -23.88 0.14
N ILE A 275 -1.76 -22.67 -0.39
CA ILE A 275 -2.55 -21.57 0.21
C ILE A 275 -3.98 -22.06 0.53
N LYS A 276 -4.66 -22.66 -0.44
CA LYS A 276 -6.02 -23.19 -0.23
C LYS A 276 -6.07 -24.30 0.80
N ARG A 277 -5.11 -25.22 0.79
CA ARG A 277 -5.02 -26.31 1.75
C ARG A 277 -4.96 -25.79 3.19
N TYR A 278 -4.14 -24.75 3.43
CA TYR A 278 -4.04 -24.13 4.74
C TYR A 278 -5.32 -23.37 5.10
N ALA A 279 -5.89 -22.62 4.17
CA ALA A 279 -7.15 -21.91 4.37
C ALA A 279 -8.32 -22.84 4.73
N ILE A 280 -8.37 -24.04 4.15
CA ILE A 280 -9.32 -25.09 4.52
C ILE A 280 -9.03 -25.63 5.93
N ALA A 281 -7.76 -25.92 6.24
CA ALA A 281 -7.37 -26.53 7.50
C ALA A 281 -7.72 -25.66 8.72
N TYR A 282 -7.54 -24.34 8.64
CA TYR A 282 -7.93 -23.44 9.74
C TYR A 282 -9.36 -22.87 9.61
N GLY A 283 -10.17 -23.38 8.67
CA GLY A 283 -11.61 -23.10 8.60
C GLY A 283 -12.01 -21.81 7.90
N ARG A 284 -11.12 -21.18 7.09
CA ARG A 284 -11.50 -20.05 6.24
C ARG A 284 -12.32 -20.44 5.02
N LEU A 285 -11.95 -21.57 4.39
CA LEU A 285 -12.63 -22.12 3.25
C LEU A 285 -13.35 -23.43 3.65
N PRO A 286 -14.50 -23.75 3.04
CA PRO A 286 -15.19 -25.00 3.32
C PRO A 286 -14.36 -26.19 2.84
N SER A 287 -14.32 -27.23 3.65
CA SER A 287 -13.83 -28.55 3.22
C SER A 287 -14.77 -29.12 2.15
N LYS A 288 -14.24 -29.67 1.06
CA LYS A 288 -15.05 -30.46 0.14
C LYS A 288 -15.60 -31.65 0.91
N LYS A 289 -16.92 -31.66 1.22
CA LYS A 289 -17.59 -32.86 1.69
C LYS A 289 -17.35 -33.96 0.65
N LYS A 290 -16.74 -35.09 1.04
CA LYS A 290 -16.74 -36.30 0.23
C LYS A 290 -18.22 -36.58 -0.09
N LYS A 291 -18.58 -36.57 -1.37
CA LYS A 291 -19.86 -37.15 -1.79
C LYS A 291 -19.78 -38.63 -1.41
N THR A 292 -20.31 -39.02 -0.28
CA THR A 292 -20.64 -40.41 0.00
C THR A 292 -21.67 -40.80 -1.04
N SER A 293 -21.26 -41.61 -2.02
CA SER A 293 -22.16 -42.27 -2.92
C SER A 293 -23.06 -43.20 -2.04
N ARG A 294 -24.21 -42.71 -1.67
CA ARG A 294 -25.29 -43.60 -1.26
C ARG A 294 -25.72 -44.30 -2.54
N ASN A 295 -25.21 -45.50 -2.75
CA ASN A 295 -25.87 -46.50 -3.61
C ASN A 295 -27.23 -46.73 -3.00
N ALA A 296 -28.24 -46.05 -3.54
CA ALA A 296 -29.61 -46.40 -3.33
C ALA A 296 -29.86 -47.76 -4.05
N ALA A 297 -29.90 -48.84 -3.28
CA ALA A 297 -30.43 -50.10 -3.75
C ALA A 297 -31.85 -49.85 -4.26
N LYS A 298 -32.08 -50.08 -5.53
CA LYS A 298 -33.46 -50.10 -6.10
C LYS A 298 -34.24 -51.20 -5.41
N PRO A 299 -35.47 -50.95 -4.93
CA PRO A 299 -36.37 -52.03 -4.50
C PRO A 299 -36.77 -52.85 -5.74
N GLN A 300 -36.54 -54.17 -5.67
CA GLN A 300 -37.09 -55.10 -6.65
C GLN A 300 -38.60 -55.12 -6.49
N ALA A 301 -39.29 -54.77 -7.55
CA ALA A 301 -40.75 -54.94 -7.65
C ALA A 301 -41.07 -56.43 -7.81
N SER A 302 -41.69 -57.02 -6.82
CA SER A 302 -42.29 -58.35 -6.89
C SER A 302 -43.58 -58.29 -7.71
N SER A 303 -43.58 -58.96 -8.89
CA SER A 303 -44.74 -59.16 -9.73
C SER A 303 -45.61 -60.32 -9.16
N SER A 304 -46.70 -60.02 -8.51
CA SER A 304 -47.71 -60.99 -8.22
C SER A 304 -48.78 -61.01 -9.35
N LYS A 305 -48.76 -62.07 -10.13
CA LYS A 305 -49.78 -62.40 -11.12
C LYS A 305 -51.05 -62.82 -10.34
N VAL A 306 -52.13 -62.06 -10.39
CA VAL A 306 -53.47 -62.51 -10.02
C VAL A 306 -54.21 -62.95 -11.30
N LYS A 307 -54.51 -64.23 -11.36
CA LYS A 307 -55.42 -64.81 -12.37
C LYS A 307 -56.81 -64.42 -12.00
N SER A 308 -57.54 -63.70 -12.85
CA SER A 308 -58.99 -63.62 -12.81
C SER A 308 -59.65 -64.75 -13.61
N ARG A 309 -60.48 -65.51 -12.94
CA ARG A 309 -61.42 -66.45 -13.57
C ARG A 309 -62.77 -65.77 -13.76
N ALA A 310 -63.34 -66.08 -14.92
CA ALA A 310 -64.66 -65.61 -15.39
C ALA A 310 -65.85 -66.02 -14.55
N ARG A 311 -66.82 -65.18 -14.54
CA ARG A 311 -68.25 -65.45 -14.93
C ARG A 311 -68.90 -64.11 -15.27
#